data_eafd60734955a157eca979b95636e2ea
#
_entry.id   eafd60734955a157eca979b95636e2ea
#
_cell.length_a   1.000
_cell.length_b   1.000
_cell.length_c   1.000
_cell.angle_alpha   90.00
_cell.angle_beta   90.00
_cell.angle_gamma   90.00
#
_symmetry.space_group_name_H-M   'P 1'
#
loop_
_entity.id
_entity.type
_entity.pdbx_description
1 polymer ?
#
loop_
_entity_poly.entity_id
_entity_poly.type
_entity_poly.pdbx_seq_one_letter_code
_entity_poly.pdbx_strand_id
1 'polypeptide(L)'
;MAETKNVTFDSIMHDLKARQYKPIYYLMGEEPYYIDKISDYIAENVLPPEQCDFNMTVMYGADVTGKDVVEVARRYPMMAEHQVVIVKEAQKLKGLEPLEKYVEKPLASTILVFCHKYGNADRRKKVFADMAKVGVVFESKKLRDRDLVPFISKYLEARGASIDPKSEQMIADSIGADLHRLTSELDKVLVALPENDKRVTPEVVERQIGVSKDFNAFELRDAIVNHNVYKANQISIYFDNNPKAGSFFQILPMLFNYFQNLMIAFYCPQKTSQEAVAKWLDLKNPWAAKDYMTGMKNYSGLKVMQIISKIREIDAKSKGLDNPNTPPGELMKELIFFILH
;
A
#
# COMPACT_ATOMS: atom_id res chain seq x y z
N MET A 1 2.83 29.34 -17.85
CA MET A 1 2.13 28.15 -17.30
C MET A 1 2.77 27.88 -15.98
N ALA A 2 2.04 28.02 -14.86
CA ALA A 2 2.58 27.70 -13.54
C ALA A 2 2.78 26.18 -13.50
N GLU A 3 4.01 25.74 -13.22
CA GLU A 3 4.30 24.34 -12.91
C GLU A 3 3.39 23.92 -11.78
N THR A 4 2.47 23.02 -12.06
CA THR A 4 1.72 22.29 -11.03
C THR A 4 2.73 21.49 -10.21
N LYS A 5 3.23 22.07 -9.12
CA LYS A 5 4.05 21.32 -8.13
C LYS A 5 3.29 20.04 -7.82
N ASN A 6 3.94 18.92 -8.05
CA ASN A 6 3.39 17.61 -7.71
C ASN A 6 3.15 17.60 -6.19
N VAL A 7 1.89 17.74 -5.78
CA VAL A 7 1.50 17.75 -4.38
C VAL A 7 1.64 16.32 -3.87
N THR A 8 2.56 16.08 -2.94
CA THR A 8 2.82 14.77 -2.34
C THR A 8 2.37 14.76 -0.87
N PHE A 9 2.12 13.57 -0.32
CA PHE A 9 1.84 13.41 1.11
C PHE A 9 2.91 14.06 1.98
N ASP A 10 4.19 13.80 1.67
CA ASP A 10 5.32 14.33 2.44
C ASP A 10 5.37 15.87 2.40
N SER A 11 5.08 16.49 1.23
CA SER A 11 5.04 17.96 1.11
C SER A 11 3.89 18.57 1.92
N ILE A 12 2.71 17.94 1.91
CA ILE A 12 1.57 18.40 2.72
C ILE A 12 1.90 18.31 4.20
N MET A 13 2.43 17.17 4.66
CA MET A 13 2.78 16.97 6.06
C MET A 13 3.90 17.91 6.52
N HIS A 14 4.85 18.24 5.62
CA HIS A 14 5.89 19.24 5.90
C HIS A 14 5.27 20.62 6.16
N ASP A 15 4.39 21.09 5.26
CA ASP A 15 3.72 22.39 5.39
C ASP A 15 2.85 22.44 6.66
N LEU A 16 2.09 21.38 6.94
CA LEU A 16 1.25 21.27 8.14
C LEU A 16 2.08 21.35 9.44
N LYS A 17 3.21 20.64 9.50
CA LYS A 17 4.14 20.68 10.65
C LYS A 17 4.79 22.05 10.81
N ALA A 18 5.02 22.77 9.71
CA ALA A 18 5.50 24.14 9.71
C ALA A 18 4.38 25.16 9.98
N ARG A 19 3.16 24.72 10.30
CA ARG A 19 1.95 25.56 10.51
C ARG A 19 1.60 26.44 9.31
N GLN A 20 1.95 26.01 8.10
CA GLN A 20 1.62 26.69 6.85
C GLN A 20 0.31 26.15 6.30
N TYR A 21 -0.79 26.53 6.89
CA TYR A 21 -2.11 26.03 6.54
C TYR A 21 -2.63 26.67 5.27
N LYS A 22 -3.38 25.89 4.48
CA LYS A 22 -4.14 26.37 3.32
C LYS A 22 -5.62 26.38 3.64
N PRO A 23 -6.39 27.32 3.05
CA PRO A 23 -7.82 27.41 3.36
C PRO A 23 -8.65 26.22 2.89
N ILE A 24 -8.16 25.43 1.92
CA ILE A 24 -8.88 24.27 1.39
C ILE A 24 -7.91 23.11 1.17
N TYR A 25 -8.31 21.93 1.63
CA TYR A 25 -7.69 20.63 1.35
C TYR A 25 -8.74 19.72 0.75
N TYR A 26 -8.61 19.37 -0.53
CA TYR A 26 -9.42 18.32 -1.15
C TYR A 26 -8.58 17.07 -1.33
N LEU A 27 -8.80 16.11 -0.43
CA LEU A 27 -8.03 14.87 -0.34
C LEU A 27 -8.87 13.74 -0.97
N MET A 28 -8.39 13.13 -2.06
CA MET A 28 -9.13 12.08 -2.77
C MET A 28 -8.22 10.94 -3.17
N GLY A 29 -8.78 9.78 -3.46
CA GLY A 29 -8.04 8.66 -4.01
C GLY A 29 -8.47 7.29 -3.52
N GLU A 30 -7.83 6.28 -4.09
CA GLU A 30 -8.09 4.87 -3.78
C GLU A 30 -7.47 4.43 -2.45
N GLU A 31 -6.41 5.13 -1.97
CA GLU A 31 -5.73 4.82 -0.73
C GLU A 31 -6.20 5.74 0.40
N PRO A 32 -7.05 5.25 1.32
CA PRO A 32 -7.61 6.07 2.39
C PRO A 32 -6.57 6.46 3.46
N TYR A 33 -5.51 5.69 3.64
CA TYR A 33 -4.51 5.90 4.69
C TYR A 33 -3.94 7.31 4.72
N TYR A 34 -3.49 7.82 3.55
CA TYR A 34 -2.89 9.15 3.49
C TYR A 34 -3.93 10.26 3.69
N ILE A 35 -5.17 10.04 3.24
CA ILE A 35 -6.29 10.97 3.44
C ILE A 35 -6.57 11.10 4.94
N ASP A 36 -6.66 9.97 5.65
CA ASP A 36 -6.88 9.94 7.09
C ASP A 36 -5.72 10.60 7.85
N LYS A 37 -4.46 10.25 7.53
CA LYS A 37 -3.30 10.84 8.20
C LYS A 37 -3.23 12.36 8.08
N ILE A 38 -3.59 12.93 6.93
CA ILE A 38 -3.63 14.39 6.74
C ILE A 38 -4.80 14.99 7.53
N SER A 39 -6.00 14.40 7.40
CA SER A 39 -7.21 14.88 8.07
C SER A 39 -7.09 14.82 9.60
N ASP A 40 -6.58 13.70 10.13
CA ASP A 40 -6.40 13.50 11.56
C ASP A 40 -5.33 14.46 12.12
N TYR A 41 -4.21 14.63 11.38
CA TYR A 41 -3.20 15.61 11.77
C TYR A 41 -3.77 17.04 11.88
N ILE A 42 -4.60 17.45 10.91
CA ILE A 42 -5.26 18.75 10.94
C ILE A 42 -6.19 18.84 12.16
N ALA A 43 -7.00 17.81 12.41
CA ALA A 43 -7.94 17.78 13.53
C ALA A 43 -7.24 17.86 14.89
N GLU A 44 -6.09 17.22 15.04
CA GLU A 44 -5.38 17.09 16.32
C GLU A 44 -4.40 18.24 16.61
N ASN A 45 -3.91 18.96 15.57
CA ASN A 45 -2.76 19.85 15.72
C ASN A 45 -3.02 21.32 15.34
N VAL A 46 -4.13 21.64 14.68
CA VAL A 46 -4.43 23.03 14.29
C VAL A 46 -4.98 23.82 15.45
N LEU A 47 -5.90 23.22 16.20
CA LEU A 47 -6.56 23.85 17.35
C LEU A 47 -6.05 23.25 18.66
N PRO A 48 -5.80 24.04 19.69
CA PRO A 48 -5.62 23.52 21.04
C PRO A 48 -6.93 22.87 21.54
N PRO A 49 -6.83 21.84 22.41
CA PRO A 49 -8.00 21.06 22.84
C PRO A 49 -9.18 21.89 23.34
N GLU A 50 -8.90 22.94 24.10
CA GLU A 50 -9.90 23.85 24.66
C GLU A 50 -10.66 24.69 23.64
N GLN A 51 -10.17 24.79 22.42
CA GLN A 51 -10.80 25.54 21.33
C GLN A 51 -11.57 24.63 20.34
N CYS A 52 -11.38 23.31 20.44
CA CYS A 52 -11.98 22.36 19.49
C CYS A 52 -13.52 22.38 19.54
N ASP A 53 -14.12 22.45 20.72
CA ASP A 53 -15.59 22.39 20.86
C ASP A 53 -16.32 23.51 20.11
N PHE A 54 -15.69 24.68 19.95
CA PHE A 54 -16.30 25.84 19.29
C PHE A 54 -15.83 26.06 17.85
N ASN A 55 -14.64 25.54 17.50
CA ASN A 55 -13.98 25.88 16.24
C ASN A 55 -13.72 24.67 15.35
N MET A 56 -14.06 23.44 15.77
CA MET A 56 -13.95 22.27 14.92
C MET A 56 -15.35 21.69 14.61
N THR A 57 -15.63 21.48 13.34
CA THR A 57 -16.87 20.87 12.89
C THR A 57 -16.55 19.70 11.96
N VAL A 58 -17.05 18.51 12.31
CA VAL A 58 -16.95 17.32 11.45
C VAL A 58 -18.33 17.04 10.87
N MET A 59 -18.41 16.95 9.56
CA MET A 59 -19.63 16.70 8.79
C MET A 59 -19.45 15.44 7.92
N TYR A 60 -20.55 14.77 7.60
CA TYR A 60 -20.54 13.64 6.68
C TYR A 60 -21.25 14.01 5.37
N GLY A 61 -20.60 13.76 4.24
CA GLY A 61 -21.11 14.14 2.91
C GLY A 61 -22.45 13.51 2.55
N ALA A 62 -22.87 12.42 3.24
CA ALA A 62 -24.18 11.83 3.07
C ALA A 62 -25.30 12.66 3.73
N ASP A 63 -24.97 13.40 4.80
CA ASP A 63 -25.94 14.06 5.69
C ASP A 63 -26.07 15.56 5.40
N VAL A 64 -25.16 16.10 4.57
CA VAL A 64 -25.11 17.55 4.29
C VAL A 64 -25.02 17.84 2.80
N THR A 65 -25.31 19.09 2.43
CA THR A 65 -25.16 19.63 1.08
C THR A 65 -23.97 20.59 1.00
N GLY A 66 -23.49 20.90 -0.22
CA GLY A 66 -22.46 21.90 -0.43
C GLY A 66 -22.83 23.29 0.13
N LYS A 67 -24.14 23.62 0.21
CA LYS A 67 -24.63 24.84 0.85
C LYS A 67 -24.35 24.82 2.36
N ASP A 68 -24.68 23.72 3.04
CA ASP A 68 -24.47 23.59 4.48
C ASP A 68 -22.99 23.68 4.84
N VAL A 69 -22.14 23.05 4.03
CA VAL A 69 -20.67 23.14 4.19
C VAL A 69 -20.18 24.58 4.07
N VAL A 70 -20.64 25.30 3.05
CA VAL A 70 -20.24 26.72 2.84
C VAL A 70 -20.74 27.60 3.98
N GLU A 71 -21.94 27.35 4.48
CA GLU A 71 -22.52 28.10 5.59
C GLU A 71 -21.68 27.96 6.88
N VAL A 72 -21.22 26.75 7.19
CA VAL A 72 -20.30 26.52 8.30
C VAL A 72 -18.92 27.10 8.00
N ALA A 73 -18.39 26.91 6.79
CA ALA A 73 -17.05 27.39 6.43
C ALA A 73 -16.90 28.93 6.42
N ARG A 74 -18.03 29.67 6.35
CA ARG A 74 -18.07 31.14 6.41
C ARG A 74 -18.16 31.72 7.82
N ARG A 75 -18.29 30.88 8.84
CA ARG A 75 -18.28 31.37 10.23
C ARG A 75 -16.89 31.82 10.61
N TYR A 76 -16.80 32.83 11.46
CA TYR A 76 -15.53 33.25 12.04
C TYR A 76 -15.20 32.38 13.28
N PRO A 77 -13.93 32.07 13.49
CA PRO A 77 -13.52 31.33 14.68
C PRO A 77 -13.82 32.12 15.96
N MET A 78 -14.18 31.39 17.01
CA MET A 78 -14.46 31.96 18.33
C MET A 78 -13.21 31.88 19.19
N MET A 79 -12.58 33.03 19.50
CA MET A 79 -11.38 33.13 20.34
C MET A 79 -10.21 32.22 19.87
N ALA A 80 -10.12 31.99 18.55
CA ALA A 80 -9.09 31.19 17.91
C ALA A 80 -8.63 31.84 16.60
N GLU A 81 -7.44 31.51 16.13
CA GLU A 81 -6.92 31.97 14.83
C GLU A 81 -7.62 31.28 13.66
N HIS A 82 -7.98 30.01 13.86
CA HIS A 82 -8.59 29.18 12.82
C HIS A 82 -9.86 28.49 13.30
N GLN A 83 -10.76 28.21 12.35
CA GLN A 83 -11.74 27.14 12.50
C GLN A 83 -11.40 26.01 11.53
N VAL A 84 -11.70 24.79 11.92
CA VAL A 84 -11.48 23.56 11.12
C VAL A 84 -12.82 22.96 10.77
N VAL A 85 -13.06 22.73 9.48
CA VAL A 85 -14.27 22.07 8.98
C VAL A 85 -13.83 20.83 8.18
N ILE A 86 -14.21 19.64 8.64
CA ILE A 86 -13.85 18.38 8.01
C ILE A 86 -15.11 17.73 7.44
N VAL A 87 -15.12 17.50 6.14
CA VAL A 87 -16.21 16.79 5.44
C VAL A 87 -15.73 15.37 5.15
N LYS A 88 -16.12 14.41 5.98
CA LYS A 88 -15.89 12.98 5.76
C LYS A 88 -16.85 12.45 4.69
N GLU A 89 -16.44 11.40 3.98
CA GLU A 89 -17.20 10.81 2.87
C GLU A 89 -17.64 11.84 1.81
N ALA A 90 -16.74 12.76 1.46
CA ALA A 90 -17.02 13.85 0.53
C ALA A 90 -17.50 13.38 -0.87
N GLN A 91 -17.26 12.11 -1.23
CA GLN A 91 -17.80 11.48 -2.45
C GLN A 91 -19.34 11.41 -2.47
N LYS A 92 -19.98 11.48 -1.31
CA LYS A 92 -21.44 11.47 -1.18
C LYS A 92 -22.08 12.86 -1.14
N LEU A 93 -21.25 13.91 -1.06
CA LEU A 93 -21.71 15.31 -0.98
C LEU A 93 -22.44 15.72 -2.25
N LYS A 94 -23.63 16.28 -2.08
CA LYS A 94 -24.49 16.77 -3.18
C LYS A 94 -24.46 18.29 -3.24
N GLY A 95 -24.71 18.85 -4.45
CA GLY A 95 -24.82 20.30 -4.66
C GLY A 95 -23.48 21.01 -4.46
N LEU A 96 -22.55 20.85 -5.40
CA LEU A 96 -21.22 21.47 -5.33
C LEU A 96 -21.20 22.95 -5.77
N GLU A 97 -22.28 23.47 -6.38
CA GLU A 97 -22.35 24.80 -6.95
C GLU A 97 -22.08 25.93 -5.92
N PRO A 98 -22.55 25.86 -4.66
CA PRO A 98 -22.20 26.86 -3.66
C PRO A 98 -20.69 26.89 -3.31
N LEU A 99 -20.01 25.73 -3.44
CA LEU A 99 -18.57 25.64 -3.21
C LEU A 99 -17.77 26.39 -4.29
N GLU A 100 -18.23 26.44 -5.54
CA GLU A 100 -17.57 27.18 -6.61
C GLU A 100 -17.41 28.66 -6.24
N LYS A 101 -18.46 29.28 -5.70
CA LYS A 101 -18.45 30.68 -5.24
C LYS A 101 -17.58 30.88 -3.99
N TYR A 102 -17.56 29.88 -3.10
CA TYR A 102 -16.72 29.96 -1.89
C TYR A 102 -15.24 29.87 -2.22
N VAL A 103 -14.85 29.02 -3.16
CA VAL A 103 -13.47 28.80 -3.59
C VAL A 103 -12.86 30.04 -4.26
N GLU A 104 -13.67 30.91 -4.89
CA GLU A 104 -13.17 32.17 -5.47
C GLU A 104 -12.61 33.12 -4.40
N LYS A 105 -13.17 33.11 -3.20
CA LYS A 105 -12.70 33.91 -2.05
C LYS A 105 -12.94 33.15 -0.75
N PRO A 106 -12.08 32.15 -0.46
CA PRO A 106 -12.21 31.38 0.77
C PRO A 106 -11.85 32.26 1.98
N LEU A 107 -12.45 31.96 3.12
CA LEU A 107 -12.12 32.64 4.38
C LEU A 107 -10.74 32.15 4.86
N ALA A 108 -9.79 33.06 5.04
CA ALA A 108 -8.41 32.72 5.39
C ALA A 108 -8.29 32.09 6.80
N SER A 109 -9.22 32.39 7.70
CA SER A 109 -9.29 31.78 9.03
C SER A 109 -9.96 30.39 9.06
N THR A 110 -10.46 29.89 7.92
CA THR A 110 -11.09 28.57 7.84
C THR A 110 -10.18 27.58 7.13
N ILE A 111 -10.00 26.42 7.73
CA ILE A 111 -9.33 25.26 7.12
C ILE A 111 -10.41 24.24 6.79
N LEU A 112 -10.79 24.16 5.51
CA LEU A 112 -11.84 23.29 5.01
C LEU A 112 -11.23 22.05 4.38
N VAL A 113 -11.52 20.87 4.94
CA VAL A 113 -10.94 19.59 4.53
C VAL A 113 -12.03 18.67 3.96
N PHE A 114 -11.86 18.21 2.74
CA PHE A 114 -12.71 17.20 2.13
C PHE A 114 -11.97 15.87 2.06
N CYS A 115 -12.55 14.82 2.66
CA CYS A 115 -12.05 13.45 2.63
C CYS A 115 -12.89 12.62 1.65
N HIS A 116 -12.42 12.50 0.40
CA HIS A 116 -13.07 11.72 -0.67
C HIS A 116 -12.32 10.39 -0.83
N LYS A 117 -12.80 9.34 -0.19
CA LYS A 117 -12.15 8.03 -0.16
C LYS A 117 -12.67 7.10 -1.25
N TYR A 118 -11.83 6.11 -1.62
CA TYR A 118 -12.15 5.00 -2.53
C TYR A 118 -12.51 5.43 -3.95
N GLY A 119 -11.97 6.54 -4.40
CA GLY A 119 -12.17 7.04 -5.76
C GLY A 119 -11.65 8.46 -5.96
N ASN A 120 -11.84 8.96 -7.16
CA ASN A 120 -11.41 10.29 -7.56
C ASN A 120 -12.61 11.13 -7.99
N ALA A 121 -12.61 12.39 -7.61
CA ALA A 121 -13.55 13.37 -8.15
C ALA A 121 -13.23 13.68 -9.62
N ASP A 122 -14.23 14.08 -10.39
CA ASP A 122 -14.04 14.50 -11.77
C ASP A 122 -13.30 15.84 -11.84
N ARG A 123 -11.97 15.78 -11.97
CA ARG A 123 -11.07 16.95 -12.03
C ARG A 123 -11.33 17.90 -13.21
N ARG A 124 -12.16 17.51 -14.20
CA ARG A 124 -12.53 18.39 -15.32
C ARG A 124 -13.48 19.49 -14.87
N LYS A 125 -14.16 19.32 -13.72
CA LYS A 125 -15.02 20.37 -13.17
C LYS A 125 -14.16 21.54 -12.69
N LYS A 126 -14.57 22.76 -13.04
CA LYS A 126 -13.87 24.02 -12.75
C LYS A 126 -13.53 24.17 -11.27
N VAL A 127 -14.41 23.74 -10.38
CA VAL A 127 -14.23 23.85 -8.93
C VAL A 127 -12.92 23.26 -8.44
N PHE A 128 -12.47 22.12 -8.98
CA PHE A 128 -11.21 21.49 -8.55
C PHE A 128 -9.98 22.23 -9.05
N ALA A 129 -10.05 22.82 -10.26
CA ALA A 129 -8.99 23.68 -10.77
C ALA A 129 -8.86 24.97 -9.94
N ASP A 130 -9.98 25.52 -9.50
CA ASP A 130 -9.99 26.71 -8.66
C ASP A 130 -9.55 26.38 -7.22
N MET A 131 -9.96 25.24 -6.65
CA MET A 131 -9.44 24.76 -5.37
C MET A 131 -7.91 24.58 -5.38
N ALA A 132 -7.34 24.10 -6.48
CA ALA A 132 -5.89 23.93 -6.60
C ALA A 132 -5.10 25.25 -6.63
N LYS A 133 -5.73 26.38 -6.97
CA LYS A 133 -5.11 27.72 -6.94
C LYS A 133 -5.00 28.29 -5.53
N VAL A 134 -5.99 28.02 -4.68
CA VAL A 134 -6.12 28.61 -3.35
C VAL A 134 -5.79 27.63 -2.22
N GLY A 135 -5.70 26.34 -2.52
CA GLY A 135 -5.53 25.27 -1.55
C GLY A 135 -4.75 24.08 -2.08
N VAL A 136 -5.03 22.93 -1.54
CA VAL A 136 -4.40 21.64 -1.86
C VAL A 136 -5.43 20.71 -2.48
N VAL A 137 -5.15 20.16 -3.66
CA VAL A 137 -5.87 19.04 -4.25
C VAL A 137 -4.91 17.86 -4.35
N PHE A 138 -5.09 16.88 -3.48
CA PHE A 138 -4.20 15.73 -3.34
C PHE A 138 -4.88 14.45 -3.83
N GLU A 139 -4.16 13.66 -4.63
CA GLU A 139 -4.61 12.34 -5.07
C GLU A 139 -3.79 11.25 -4.40
N SER A 140 -4.43 10.49 -3.54
CA SER A 140 -3.86 9.34 -2.84
C SER A 140 -3.99 8.08 -3.69
N LYS A 141 -2.87 7.62 -4.24
CA LYS A 141 -2.82 6.42 -5.08
C LYS A 141 -2.49 5.19 -4.24
N LYS A 142 -3.15 4.08 -4.55
CA LYS A 142 -2.85 2.79 -3.93
C LYS A 142 -1.40 2.39 -4.23
N LEU A 143 -0.69 1.90 -3.22
CA LEU A 143 0.65 1.36 -3.41
C LEU A 143 0.60 0.07 -4.25
N ARG A 144 1.58 -0.10 -5.10
CA ARG A 144 1.80 -1.36 -5.81
C ARG A 144 2.67 -2.25 -4.94
N ASP A 145 2.60 -3.56 -5.13
CA ASP A 145 3.39 -4.54 -4.36
C ASP A 145 4.89 -4.20 -4.33
N ARG A 146 5.44 -3.73 -5.46
CA ARG A 146 6.85 -3.30 -5.56
C ARG A 146 7.21 -2.09 -4.69
N ASP A 147 6.24 -1.33 -4.24
CA ASP A 147 6.43 -0.11 -3.46
C ASP A 147 6.25 -0.37 -1.96
N LEU A 148 5.82 -1.59 -1.56
CA LEU A 148 5.59 -1.98 -0.16
C LEU A 148 6.89 -2.06 0.64
N VAL A 149 7.91 -2.76 0.13
CA VAL A 149 9.21 -2.89 0.80
C VAL A 149 9.85 -1.52 1.06
N PRO A 150 9.97 -0.61 0.07
CA PRO A 150 10.43 0.76 0.31
C PRO A 150 9.58 1.55 1.32
N PHE A 151 8.27 1.31 1.34
CA PHE A 151 7.39 1.95 2.32
C PHE A 151 7.67 1.46 3.75
N ILE A 152 7.83 0.13 3.94
CA ILE A 152 8.13 -0.49 5.24
C ILE A 152 9.43 0.06 5.80
N SER A 153 10.51 0.06 4.99
CA SER A 153 11.81 0.60 5.39
C SER A 153 11.71 2.06 5.84
N LYS A 154 11.12 2.92 4.98
CA LYS A 154 10.94 4.34 5.27
C LYS A 154 10.09 4.57 6.53
N TYR A 155 9.05 3.75 6.73
CA TYR A 155 8.16 3.87 7.89
C TYR A 155 8.88 3.60 9.21
N LEU A 156 9.72 2.57 9.23
CA LEU A 156 10.51 2.16 10.40
C LEU A 156 11.68 3.10 10.65
N GLU A 157 12.42 3.49 9.60
CA GLU A 157 13.53 4.46 9.68
C GLU A 157 13.08 5.80 10.26
N ALA A 158 11.92 6.31 9.83
CA ALA A 158 11.35 7.55 10.36
C ALA A 158 11.02 7.47 11.88
N ARG A 159 10.99 6.25 12.46
CA ARG A 159 10.77 5.98 13.88
C ARG A 159 12.01 5.46 14.60
N GLY A 160 13.17 5.56 13.94
CA GLY A 160 14.47 5.19 14.49
C GLY A 160 14.71 3.68 14.59
N ALA A 161 13.96 2.86 13.83
CA ALA A 161 14.17 1.43 13.75
C ALA A 161 14.79 1.02 12.41
N SER A 162 15.55 -0.08 12.40
CA SER A 162 16.09 -0.70 11.20
C SER A 162 15.44 -2.06 10.97
N ILE A 163 15.47 -2.53 9.73
CA ILE A 163 14.90 -3.83 9.35
C ILE A 163 15.80 -4.51 8.34
N ASP A 164 15.91 -5.82 8.41
CA ASP A 164 16.65 -6.59 7.40
C ASP A 164 15.77 -6.93 6.19
N PRO A 165 16.38 -7.18 5.00
CA PRO A 165 15.66 -7.42 3.76
C PRO A 165 14.71 -8.63 3.81
N LYS A 166 15.02 -9.67 4.60
CA LYS A 166 14.16 -10.84 4.75
C LYS A 166 12.89 -10.48 5.52
N SER A 167 13.04 -9.74 6.62
CA SER A 167 11.92 -9.25 7.43
C SER A 167 11.01 -8.31 6.66
N GLU A 168 11.57 -7.41 5.85
CA GLU A 168 10.80 -6.53 4.96
C GLU A 168 9.89 -7.34 4.02
N GLN A 169 10.47 -8.34 3.37
CA GLN A 169 9.74 -9.17 2.43
C GLN A 169 8.67 -10.03 3.14
N MET A 170 8.99 -10.62 4.31
CA MET A 170 8.03 -11.37 5.12
C MET A 170 6.80 -10.53 5.46
N ILE A 171 7.00 -9.29 5.88
CA ILE A 171 5.91 -8.36 6.23
C ILE A 171 5.11 -7.99 4.97
N ALA A 172 5.79 -7.61 3.88
CA ALA A 172 5.14 -7.22 2.63
C ALA A 172 4.27 -8.35 2.06
N ASP A 173 4.78 -9.58 2.03
CA ASP A 173 4.07 -10.74 1.49
C ASP A 173 2.88 -11.16 2.36
N SER A 174 2.97 -10.98 3.69
CA SER A 174 1.93 -11.42 4.61
C SER A 174 0.77 -10.44 4.76
N ILE A 175 1.04 -9.15 4.64
CA ILE A 175 0.04 -8.10 4.88
C ILE A 175 -0.48 -7.54 3.56
N GLY A 176 0.39 -7.38 2.57
CA GLY A 176 0.05 -6.79 1.27
C GLY A 176 -0.16 -5.27 1.35
N ALA A 177 -0.90 -4.72 0.36
CA ALA A 177 -1.04 -3.29 0.13
C ALA A 177 -2.11 -2.58 1.00
N ASP A 178 -2.59 -3.20 2.07
CA ASP A 178 -3.46 -2.55 3.06
C ASP A 178 -2.60 -1.71 4.03
N LEU A 179 -2.45 -0.42 3.76
CA LEU A 179 -1.58 0.45 4.55
C LEU A 179 -2.06 0.68 5.98
N HIS A 180 -3.36 0.67 6.25
CA HIS A 180 -3.86 0.76 7.62
C HIS A 180 -3.44 -0.44 8.45
N ARG A 181 -3.64 -1.64 7.91
CA ARG A 181 -3.21 -2.88 8.54
C ARG A 181 -1.69 -2.94 8.64
N LEU A 182 -0.97 -2.62 7.57
CA LEU A 182 0.49 -2.64 7.52
C LEU A 182 1.10 -1.74 8.60
N THR A 183 0.66 -0.49 8.68
CA THR A 183 1.20 0.45 9.69
C THR A 183 0.82 0.07 11.11
N SER A 184 -0.38 -0.48 11.32
CA SER A 184 -0.79 -1.00 12.63
C SER A 184 0.09 -2.16 13.08
N GLU A 185 0.42 -3.11 12.17
CA GLU A 185 1.34 -4.21 12.49
C GLU A 185 2.77 -3.71 12.73
N LEU A 186 3.26 -2.74 11.94
CA LEU A 186 4.56 -2.12 12.15
C LEU A 186 4.65 -1.36 13.49
N ASP A 187 3.58 -0.66 13.89
CA ASP A 187 3.53 0.02 15.18
C ASP A 187 3.57 -0.97 16.36
N LYS A 188 2.89 -2.13 16.25
CA LYS A 188 3.00 -3.21 17.25
C LYS A 188 4.42 -3.76 17.35
N VAL A 189 5.07 -3.95 16.20
CA VAL A 189 6.48 -4.37 16.17
C VAL A 189 7.36 -3.34 16.88
N LEU A 190 7.20 -2.05 16.57
CA LEU A 190 8.00 -0.97 17.18
C LEU A 190 7.86 -0.91 18.71
N VAL A 191 6.62 -1.07 19.22
CA VAL A 191 6.35 -1.10 20.67
C VAL A 191 6.99 -2.30 21.35
N ALA A 192 7.14 -3.42 20.65
CA ALA A 192 7.70 -4.65 21.19
C ALA A 192 9.25 -4.71 21.11
N LEU A 193 9.89 -3.78 20.39
CA LEU A 193 11.34 -3.71 20.32
C LEU A 193 11.94 -3.17 21.63
N PRO A 194 13.07 -3.72 22.09
CA PRO A 194 13.79 -3.18 23.23
C PRO A 194 14.39 -1.81 22.89
N GLU A 195 14.48 -0.93 23.90
CA GLU A 195 15.03 0.43 23.72
C GLU A 195 16.46 0.44 23.16
N ASN A 196 17.25 -0.57 23.52
CA ASN A 196 18.67 -0.67 23.17
C ASN A 196 18.93 -1.32 21.80
N ASP A 197 17.93 -1.99 21.21
CA ASP A 197 18.06 -2.64 19.91
C ASP A 197 16.74 -2.51 19.12
N LYS A 198 16.69 -1.49 18.28
CA LYS A 198 15.53 -1.22 17.42
C LYS A 198 15.65 -1.89 16.05
N ARG A 199 16.17 -3.10 16.01
CA ARG A 199 16.29 -3.90 14.79
C ARG A 199 15.15 -4.90 14.66
N VAL A 200 14.43 -4.83 13.56
CA VAL A 200 13.38 -5.79 13.20
C VAL A 200 13.98 -6.97 12.47
N THR A 201 14.03 -8.13 13.14
CA THR A 201 14.54 -9.39 12.61
C THR A 201 13.42 -10.36 12.26
N PRO A 202 13.67 -11.45 11.49
CA PRO A 202 12.66 -12.47 11.21
C PRO A 202 11.99 -13.06 12.46
N GLU A 203 12.77 -13.21 13.55
CA GLU A 203 12.24 -13.72 14.83
C GLU A 203 11.26 -12.73 15.48
N VAL A 204 11.53 -11.43 15.35
CA VAL A 204 10.62 -10.39 15.82
C VAL A 204 9.34 -10.40 15.00
N VAL A 205 9.45 -10.50 13.66
CA VAL A 205 8.29 -10.59 12.76
C VAL A 205 7.45 -11.83 13.08
N GLU A 206 8.06 -13.00 13.25
CA GLU A 206 7.38 -14.23 13.63
C GLU A 206 6.59 -14.08 14.94
N ARG A 207 7.24 -13.52 15.96
CA ARG A 207 6.65 -13.37 17.30
C ARG A 207 5.52 -12.32 17.33
N GLN A 208 5.64 -11.20 16.60
CA GLN A 208 4.72 -10.08 16.70
C GLN A 208 3.60 -10.10 15.65
N ILE A 209 3.91 -10.56 14.45
CA ILE A 209 2.96 -10.60 13.32
C ILE A 209 2.40 -12.01 13.11
N GLY A 210 3.07 -13.04 13.64
CA GLY A 210 2.64 -14.44 13.51
C GLY A 210 2.98 -15.06 12.16
N VAL A 211 3.93 -14.49 11.43
CA VAL A 211 4.42 -15.01 10.15
C VAL A 211 5.65 -15.88 10.41
N SER A 212 5.53 -17.19 10.14
CA SER A 212 6.67 -18.08 10.34
C SER A 212 7.89 -17.65 9.53
N LYS A 213 9.03 -17.59 10.17
CA LYS A 213 10.31 -17.26 9.51
C LYS A 213 10.82 -18.38 8.59
N ASP A 214 10.36 -19.61 8.82
CA ASP A 214 10.81 -20.82 8.12
C ASP A 214 9.77 -21.32 7.10
N PHE A 215 8.48 -21.03 7.34
CA PHE A 215 7.36 -21.49 6.52
C PHE A 215 6.47 -20.31 6.09
N ASN A 216 6.94 -19.55 5.09
CA ASN A 216 6.22 -18.44 4.51
C ASN A 216 6.36 -18.47 2.98
N ALA A 217 5.66 -17.58 2.29
CA ALA A 217 5.67 -17.54 0.82
C ALA A 217 7.06 -17.28 0.23
N PHE A 218 7.88 -16.45 0.92
CA PHE A 218 9.27 -16.21 0.51
C PHE A 218 10.12 -17.47 0.58
N GLU A 219 10.04 -18.22 1.68
CA GLU A 219 10.77 -19.48 1.88
C GLU A 219 10.31 -20.56 0.88
N LEU A 220 9.00 -20.57 0.53
CA LEU A 220 8.51 -21.46 -0.53
C LEU A 220 9.14 -21.11 -1.89
N ARG A 221 9.17 -19.82 -2.25
CA ARG A 221 9.79 -19.37 -3.49
C ARG A 221 11.27 -19.72 -3.52
N ASP A 222 11.98 -19.46 -2.42
CA ASP A 222 13.40 -19.81 -2.31
C ASP A 222 13.64 -21.32 -2.47
N ALA A 223 12.83 -22.15 -1.83
CA ALA A 223 12.90 -23.60 -1.97
C ALA A 223 12.65 -24.03 -3.43
N ILE A 224 11.70 -23.40 -4.13
CA ILE A 224 11.43 -23.66 -5.55
C ILE A 224 12.60 -23.18 -6.42
N VAL A 225 13.10 -21.96 -6.22
CA VAL A 225 14.26 -21.41 -6.95
C VAL A 225 15.47 -22.34 -6.86
N ASN A 226 15.76 -22.85 -5.69
CA ASN A 226 16.87 -23.74 -5.42
C ASN A 226 16.57 -25.23 -5.67
N HIS A 227 15.39 -25.55 -6.20
CA HIS A 227 14.93 -26.91 -6.44
C HIS A 227 14.98 -27.82 -5.20
N ASN A 228 14.71 -27.24 -4.02
CA ASN A 228 14.67 -27.95 -2.75
C ASN A 228 13.30 -28.59 -2.52
N VAL A 229 13.14 -29.80 -3.06
CA VAL A 229 11.88 -30.56 -3.05
C VAL A 229 11.38 -30.82 -1.62
N TYR A 230 12.30 -31.15 -0.71
CA TYR A 230 11.95 -31.47 0.67
C TYR A 230 11.37 -30.23 1.39
N LYS A 231 12.06 -29.09 1.35
CA LYS A 231 11.61 -27.86 2.00
C LYS A 231 10.30 -27.35 1.39
N ALA A 232 10.17 -27.36 0.07
CA ALA A 232 8.96 -26.91 -0.60
C ALA A 232 7.73 -27.74 -0.20
N ASN A 233 7.88 -29.07 -0.08
CA ASN A 233 6.81 -29.93 0.40
C ASN A 233 6.48 -29.69 1.87
N GLN A 234 7.47 -29.48 2.75
CA GLN A 234 7.21 -29.12 4.16
C GLN A 234 6.40 -27.82 4.27
N ILE A 235 6.75 -26.80 3.50
CA ILE A 235 6.04 -25.52 3.50
C ILE A 235 4.61 -25.71 2.96
N SER A 236 4.44 -26.51 1.92
CA SER A 236 3.11 -26.81 1.37
C SER A 236 2.20 -27.49 2.37
N ILE A 237 2.72 -28.48 3.10
CA ILE A 237 1.97 -29.16 4.18
C ILE A 237 1.65 -28.18 5.32
N TYR A 238 2.60 -27.32 5.67
CA TYR A 238 2.38 -26.31 6.71
C TYR A 238 1.24 -25.35 6.31
N PHE A 239 1.19 -24.89 5.06
CA PHE A 239 0.10 -24.02 4.59
C PHE A 239 -1.26 -24.71 4.56
N ASP A 240 -1.29 -25.99 4.20
CA ASP A 240 -2.53 -26.78 4.23
C ASP A 240 -3.11 -26.87 5.64
N ASN A 241 -2.24 -27.07 6.65
CA ASN A 241 -2.61 -27.10 8.06
C ASN A 241 -2.85 -25.71 8.68
N ASN A 242 -2.32 -24.65 8.06
CA ASN A 242 -2.38 -23.27 8.56
C ASN A 242 -2.81 -22.30 7.45
N PRO A 243 -4.07 -22.30 7.00
CA PRO A 243 -4.53 -21.50 5.84
C PRO A 243 -4.31 -19.99 5.96
N LYS A 244 -4.13 -19.48 7.19
CA LYS A 244 -3.81 -18.07 7.45
C LYS A 244 -2.34 -17.72 7.21
N ALA A 245 -1.44 -18.68 7.27
CA ALA A 245 0.00 -18.47 7.13
C ALA A 245 0.45 -18.41 5.67
N GLY A 246 -0.34 -18.95 4.72
CA GLY A 246 -0.03 -18.94 3.30
C GLY A 246 -1.30 -19.12 2.48
N SER A 247 -1.91 -18.01 2.09
CA SER A 247 -3.09 -18.05 1.23
C SER A 247 -2.70 -18.51 -0.19
N PHE A 248 -3.41 -19.51 -0.69
CA PHE A 248 -3.30 -19.94 -2.09
C PHE A 248 -3.37 -18.76 -3.07
N PHE A 249 -4.29 -17.83 -2.82
CA PHE A 249 -4.51 -16.65 -3.67
C PHE A 249 -3.39 -15.61 -3.60
N GLN A 250 -2.50 -15.67 -2.62
CA GLN A 250 -1.28 -14.85 -2.55
C GLN A 250 -0.08 -15.57 -3.18
N ILE A 251 0.02 -16.88 -2.97
CA ILE A 251 1.16 -17.67 -3.46
C ILE A 251 1.10 -17.84 -4.97
N LEU A 252 -0.08 -18.09 -5.53
CA LEU A 252 -0.23 -18.35 -6.97
C LEU A 252 0.23 -17.17 -7.85
N PRO A 253 -0.17 -15.90 -7.60
CA PRO A 253 0.35 -14.75 -8.33
C PRO A 253 1.86 -14.54 -8.14
N MET A 254 2.40 -14.79 -6.93
CA MET A 254 3.83 -14.69 -6.65
C MET A 254 4.62 -15.67 -7.50
N LEU A 255 4.20 -16.94 -7.59
CA LEU A 255 4.84 -17.95 -8.43
C LEU A 255 4.71 -17.59 -9.91
N PHE A 256 3.54 -17.13 -10.34
CA PHE A 256 3.34 -16.67 -11.72
C PHE A 256 4.32 -15.56 -12.09
N ASN A 257 4.43 -14.52 -11.26
CA ASN A 257 5.34 -13.40 -11.49
C ASN A 257 6.81 -13.86 -11.54
N TYR A 258 7.20 -14.77 -10.65
CA TYR A 258 8.54 -15.31 -10.67
C TYR A 258 8.84 -16.06 -11.99
N PHE A 259 7.99 -17.01 -12.40
CA PHE A 259 8.22 -17.80 -13.62
C PHE A 259 8.06 -16.98 -14.90
N GLN A 260 7.18 -15.98 -14.92
CA GLN A 260 7.09 -15.00 -16.01
C GLN A 260 8.40 -14.24 -16.17
N ASN A 261 8.93 -13.68 -15.09
CA ASN A 261 10.22 -12.98 -15.13
C ASN A 261 11.38 -13.92 -15.45
N LEU A 262 11.34 -15.17 -14.98
CA LEU A 262 12.34 -16.18 -15.35
C LEU A 262 12.29 -16.47 -16.85
N MET A 263 11.11 -16.55 -17.45
CA MET A 263 10.96 -16.70 -18.90
C MET A 263 11.57 -15.50 -19.65
N ILE A 264 11.32 -14.28 -19.17
CA ILE A 264 11.89 -13.07 -19.76
C ILE A 264 13.43 -13.07 -19.60
N ALA A 265 13.96 -13.54 -18.47
CA ALA A 265 15.40 -13.65 -18.23
C ALA A 265 16.11 -14.59 -19.22
N PHE A 266 15.45 -15.62 -19.72
CA PHE A 266 16.00 -16.49 -20.77
C PHE A 266 16.30 -15.77 -22.10
N TYR A 267 15.71 -14.61 -22.33
CA TYR A 267 15.97 -13.78 -23.52
C TYR A 267 17.00 -12.67 -23.28
N CYS A 268 17.55 -12.56 -22.07
CA CYS A 268 18.60 -11.59 -21.78
C CYS A 268 19.87 -11.93 -22.60
N PRO A 269 20.44 -10.98 -23.36
CA PRO A 269 21.65 -11.23 -24.17
C PRO A 269 22.88 -11.62 -23.33
N GLN A 270 22.98 -11.09 -22.09
CA GLN A 270 24.10 -11.34 -21.17
C GLN A 270 23.63 -12.05 -19.90
N LYS A 271 23.20 -13.30 -20.03
CA LYS A 271 22.59 -14.11 -18.95
C LYS A 271 23.54 -14.39 -17.77
N THR A 272 24.84 -14.26 -17.96
CA THR A 272 25.85 -14.50 -16.92
C THR A 272 26.16 -13.27 -16.09
N SER A 273 25.76 -12.08 -16.53
CA SER A 273 25.92 -10.83 -15.79
C SER A 273 24.68 -10.52 -14.93
N GLN A 274 24.89 -10.48 -13.62
CA GLN A 274 23.83 -10.14 -12.66
C GLN A 274 23.23 -8.76 -12.93
N GLU A 275 24.07 -7.78 -13.23
CA GLU A 275 23.66 -6.41 -13.55
C GLU A 275 22.83 -6.34 -14.85
N ALA A 276 23.26 -7.10 -15.88
CA ALA A 276 22.56 -7.14 -17.14
C ALA A 276 21.17 -7.79 -16.99
N VAL A 277 21.07 -8.89 -16.24
CA VAL A 277 19.78 -9.55 -15.93
C VAL A 277 18.88 -8.64 -15.11
N ALA A 278 19.43 -7.96 -14.09
CA ALA A 278 18.67 -7.00 -13.28
C ALA A 278 18.10 -5.86 -14.13
N LYS A 279 18.92 -5.27 -15.00
CA LYS A 279 18.49 -4.21 -15.92
C LYS A 279 17.45 -4.72 -16.93
N TRP A 280 17.63 -5.92 -17.46
CA TRP A 280 16.73 -6.55 -18.41
C TRP A 280 15.32 -6.77 -17.84
N LEU A 281 15.27 -7.13 -16.54
CA LEU A 281 14.05 -7.38 -15.80
C LEU A 281 13.49 -6.14 -15.08
N ASP A 282 14.13 -4.97 -15.26
CA ASP A 282 13.77 -3.71 -14.56
C ASP A 282 13.72 -3.88 -13.02
N LEU A 283 14.70 -4.62 -12.46
CA LEU A 283 14.78 -4.84 -11.03
C LEU A 283 15.50 -3.65 -10.36
N LYS A 284 14.89 -3.12 -9.31
CA LYS A 284 15.48 -2.02 -8.51
C LYS A 284 16.76 -2.46 -7.78
N ASN A 285 16.83 -3.72 -7.35
CA ASN A 285 17.96 -4.29 -6.64
C ASN A 285 18.67 -5.34 -7.52
N PRO A 286 19.94 -5.13 -7.92
CA PRO A 286 20.68 -6.09 -8.73
C PRO A 286 20.81 -7.48 -8.07
N TRP A 287 20.85 -7.55 -6.74
CA TRP A 287 20.96 -8.82 -6.01
C TRP A 287 19.76 -9.75 -6.26
N ALA A 288 18.57 -9.21 -6.52
CA ALA A 288 17.38 -10.02 -6.86
C ALA A 288 17.55 -10.80 -8.18
N ALA A 289 18.45 -10.39 -9.06
CA ALA A 289 18.77 -11.13 -10.29
C ALA A 289 19.40 -12.50 -10.02
N LYS A 290 20.02 -12.70 -8.85
CA LYS A 290 20.63 -13.98 -8.46
C LYS A 290 19.62 -15.12 -8.45
N ASP A 291 18.39 -14.87 -7.98
CA ASP A 291 17.32 -15.86 -7.94
C ASP A 291 16.93 -16.32 -9.36
N TYR A 292 16.85 -15.38 -10.31
CA TYR A 292 16.56 -15.71 -11.72
C TYR A 292 17.74 -16.43 -12.39
N MET A 293 18.97 -16.06 -12.07
CA MET A 293 20.16 -16.78 -12.57
C MET A 293 20.23 -18.21 -12.03
N THR A 294 19.84 -18.42 -10.78
CA THR A 294 19.72 -19.76 -10.18
C THR A 294 18.57 -20.53 -10.84
N GLY A 295 17.41 -19.90 -11.01
CA GLY A 295 16.28 -20.50 -11.69
C GLY A 295 16.59 -20.91 -13.14
N MET A 296 17.35 -20.10 -13.91
CA MET A 296 17.79 -20.47 -15.26
C MET A 296 18.70 -21.70 -15.31
N LYS A 297 19.40 -22.02 -14.21
CA LYS A 297 20.21 -23.25 -14.08
C LYS A 297 19.35 -24.46 -13.73
N ASN A 298 18.34 -24.27 -12.89
CA ASN A 298 17.51 -25.35 -12.34
C ASN A 298 16.32 -25.73 -13.25
N TYR A 299 15.85 -24.79 -14.08
CA TYR A 299 14.71 -24.98 -14.98
C TYR A 299 15.09 -24.70 -16.43
N SER A 300 14.63 -25.55 -17.35
CA SER A 300 14.73 -25.24 -18.78
C SER A 300 13.64 -24.26 -19.20
N GLY A 301 13.86 -23.52 -20.31
CA GLY A 301 12.84 -22.60 -20.84
C GLY A 301 11.53 -23.32 -21.21
N LEU A 302 11.62 -24.58 -21.72
CA LEU A 302 10.42 -25.38 -21.97
C LEU A 302 9.66 -25.72 -20.69
N LYS A 303 10.38 -26.11 -19.61
CA LYS A 303 9.77 -26.40 -18.31
C LYS A 303 9.10 -25.16 -17.74
N VAL A 304 9.73 -23.99 -17.83
CA VAL A 304 9.14 -22.72 -17.37
C VAL A 304 7.84 -22.40 -18.13
N MET A 305 7.80 -22.60 -19.41
CA MET A 305 6.58 -22.44 -20.22
C MET A 305 5.46 -23.37 -19.76
N GLN A 306 5.80 -24.64 -19.49
CA GLN A 306 4.84 -25.63 -18.96
C GLN A 306 4.35 -25.25 -17.57
N ILE A 307 5.23 -24.76 -16.69
CA ILE A 307 4.87 -24.27 -15.35
C ILE A 307 3.90 -23.09 -15.44
N ILE A 308 4.16 -22.11 -16.32
CA ILE A 308 3.25 -20.98 -16.53
C ILE A 308 1.86 -21.46 -17.00
N SER A 309 1.83 -22.43 -17.90
CA SER A 309 0.57 -23.03 -18.37
C SER A 309 -0.15 -23.78 -17.25
N LYS A 310 0.59 -24.51 -16.41
CA LYS A 310 0.04 -25.21 -15.25
C LYS A 310 -0.51 -24.26 -14.20
N ILE A 311 0.17 -23.15 -13.93
CA ILE A 311 -0.33 -22.10 -13.01
C ILE A 311 -1.68 -21.55 -13.50
N ARG A 312 -1.83 -21.30 -14.80
CA ARG A 312 -3.10 -20.84 -15.39
C ARG A 312 -4.21 -21.89 -15.26
N GLU A 313 -3.90 -23.17 -15.47
CA GLU A 313 -4.83 -24.27 -15.27
C GLU A 313 -5.32 -24.32 -13.81
N ILE A 314 -4.37 -24.28 -12.87
CA ILE A 314 -4.65 -24.30 -11.43
C ILE A 314 -5.46 -23.08 -10.98
N ASP A 315 -5.17 -21.89 -11.52
CA ASP A 315 -5.96 -20.68 -11.26
C ASP A 315 -7.42 -20.86 -11.74
N ALA A 316 -7.61 -21.39 -12.94
CA ALA A 316 -8.94 -21.66 -13.48
C ALA A 316 -9.70 -22.72 -12.64
N LYS A 317 -9.02 -23.80 -12.23
CA LYS A 317 -9.58 -24.81 -11.34
C LYS A 317 -9.97 -24.23 -9.99
N SER A 318 -9.18 -23.33 -9.42
CA SER A 318 -9.48 -22.69 -8.13
C SER A 318 -10.74 -21.80 -8.16
N LYS A 319 -11.14 -21.37 -9.35
CA LYS A 319 -12.36 -20.59 -9.63
C LYS A 319 -13.55 -21.45 -10.07
N GLY A 320 -13.40 -22.79 -10.01
CA GLY A 320 -14.47 -23.74 -10.31
C GLY A 320 -14.53 -24.23 -11.77
N LEU A 321 -13.59 -23.82 -12.66
CA LEU A 321 -13.55 -24.31 -14.02
C LEU A 321 -12.98 -25.74 -14.03
N ASP A 322 -13.77 -26.71 -14.53
CA ASP A 322 -13.42 -28.13 -14.58
C ASP A 322 -12.97 -28.73 -13.22
N ASN A 323 -13.40 -28.11 -12.12
CA ASN A 323 -13.04 -28.54 -10.77
C ASN A 323 -14.19 -28.28 -9.77
N PRO A 324 -15.13 -29.21 -9.59
CA PRO A 324 -16.22 -28.99 -8.66
C PRO A 324 -15.82 -29.08 -7.18
N ASN A 325 -14.74 -29.79 -6.81
CA ASN A 325 -14.54 -30.18 -5.40
C ASN A 325 -13.08 -30.19 -4.88
N THR A 326 -12.04 -29.95 -5.69
CA THR A 326 -10.66 -29.97 -5.20
C THR A 326 -10.34 -28.70 -4.42
N PRO A 327 -9.99 -28.81 -3.14
CA PRO A 327 -9.72 -27.62 -2.31
C PRO A 327 -8.40 -26.94 -2.72
N PRO A 328 -8.22 -25.64 -2.44
CA PRO A 328 -7.02 -24.88 -2.80
C PRO A 328 -5.70 -25.50 -2.30
N GLY A 329 -5.69 -26.14 -1.13
CA GLY A 329 -4.49 -26.81 -0.58
C GLY A 329 -4.02 -27.97 -1.47
N GLU A 330 -4.94 -28.79 -1.98
CA GLU A 330 -4.59 -29.89 -2.88
C GLU A 330 -4.13 -29.37 -4.25
N LEU A 331 -4.75 -28.30 -4.76
CA LEU A 331 -4.30 -27.63 -6.00
C LEU A 331 -2.89 -27.07 -5.84
N MET A 332 -2.53 -26.55 -4.66
CA MET A 332 -1.18 -26.08 -4.35
C MET A 332 -0.17 -27.25 -4.36
N LYS A 333 -0.49 -28.36 -3.74
CA LYS A 333 0.36 -29.55 -3.74
C LYS A 333 0.59 -30.09 -5.16
N GLU A 334 -0.47 -30.16 -5.98
CA GLU A 334 -0.39 -30.52 -7.40
C GLU A 334 0.56 -29.59 -8.15
N LEU A 335 0.45 -28.29 -7.94
CA LEU A 335 1.30 -27.29 -8.60
C LEU A 335 2.77 -27.43 -8.17
N ILE A 336 3.03 -27.50 -6.87
CA ILE A 336 4.41 -27.63 -6.35
C ILE A 336 5.06 -28.93 -6.83
N PHE A 337 4.32 -30.02 -6.81
CA PHE A 337 4.81 -31.27 -7.39
C PHE A 337 5.16 -31.12 -8.87
N PHE A 338 4.28 -30.53 -9.66
CA PHE A 338 4.54 -30.31 -11.09
C PHE A 338 5.75 -29.40 -11.35
N ILE A 339 5.97 -28.39 -10.52
CA ILE A 339 7.12 -27.47 -10.66
C ILE A 339 8.44 -28.22 -10.43
N LEU A 340 8.47 -29.09 -9.41
CA LEU A 340 9.70 -29.71 -8.91
C LEU A 340 10.02 -31.06 -9.55
N HIS A 341 9.14 -31.60 -10.38
CA HIS A 341 9.32 -32.86 -11.13
C HIS A 341 9.00 -32.66 -12.61
#